data_9faacbb3a60106d1a382543a730c36f7
#
_entry.id   9faacbb3a60106d1a382543a730c36f7
#
_cell.length_a   1.000
_cell.length_b   1.000
_cell.length_c   1.000
_cell.angle_alpha   90.00
_cell.angle_beta   90.00
_cell.angle_gamma   90.00
#
_symmetry.space_group_name_H-M   'P 1'
#
loop_
_entity.id
_entity.type
_entity.pdbx_description
1 polymer ?
#
loop_
_entity_poly.entity_id
_entity_poly.type
_entity_poly.pdbx_seq_one_letter_code
_entity_poly.pdbx_strand_id
1 'polypeptide(L)'
;RRLAVRAAEVIAPHAWVIDDTGFPKDGKDSPGVARQYSGTLGKVGNCQIGVSVHAVTDTASCPLNWRLYLPASWDAGQAADPHAAGQAGVRRARCAVPDGERHRPKWQMAVEMLDELTSWGLAPPVVVADAGYGDNARLRTALAERGLAYVMQVKGAVTAHGVGARPARIAYSGLGPHPLPRYRTKPVSLREHVLAAGRAAAVTLTWRAGSRGGLTSQFVILPVRVAGRRPHLAVDGSLPVSQVIAQWPDGEAEPVKYWLSNLPTGTPPAQLVALAKIRWRIEHDYRELKTGLGLDHFEGRSWRGWHRHVTLVSAAHLFCTELRLSSPKAVGAA
;
A
#
# COMPACT_ATOMS: atom_id res chain seq x y z
N ARG A 1 -1.37 3.53 -20.28
CA ARG A 1 -2.70 2.95 -20.39
C ARG A 1 -2.68 1.57 -21.06
N ARG A 2 -2.24 1.44 -22.35
CA ARG A 2 -2.26 0.14 -23.07
C ARG A 2 -1.52 -0.97 -22.30
N LEU A 3 -0.36 -0.66 -21.74
CA LEU A 3 0.42 -1.60 -20.95
C LEU A 3 -0.34 -2.07 -19.69
N ALA A 4 -0.97 -1.14 -18.95
CA ALA A 4 -1.73 -1.46 -17.75
C ALA A 4 -2.95 -2.35 -18.06
N VAL A 5 -3.68 -2.05 -19.14
CA VAL A 5 -4.81 -2.88 -19.59
C VAL A 5 -4.33 -4.29 -19.92
N ARG A 6 -3.27 -4.41 -20.74
CA ARG A 6 -2.71 -5.72 -21.10
C ARG A 6 -2.19 -6.49 -19.88
N ALA A 7 -1.52 -5.79 -18.95
CA ALA A 7 -1.04 -6.41 -17.72
C ALA A 7 -2.20 -6.94 -16.86
N ALA A 8 -3.29 -6.17 -16.72
CA ALA A 8 -4.47 -6.61 -15.98
C ALA A 8 -5.14 -7.83 -16.62
N GLU A 9 -5.22 -7.88 -17.96
CA GLU A 9 -5.76 -9.01 -18.70
C GLU A 9 -4.91 -10.28 -18.51
N VAL A 10 -3.60 -10.17 -18.68
CA VAL A 10 -2.64 -11.30 -18.61
C VAL A 10 -2.55 -11.85 -17.20
N ILE A 11 -2.46 -10.98 -16.19
CA ILE A 11 -2.30 -11.38 -14.79
C ILE A 11 -3.62 -11.87 -14.19
N ALA A 12 -4.78 -11.33 -14.61
CA ALA A 12 -6.08 -11.59 -13.98
C ALA A 12 -5.99 -11.49 -12.44
N PRO A 13 -5.66 -10.31 -11.88
CA PRO A 13 -5.11 -10.16 -10.54
C PRO A 13 -6.10 -10.53 -9.44
N HIS A 14 -5.61 -11.12 -8.36
CA HIS A 14 -6.33 -11.29 -7.10
C HIS A 14 -6.28 -10.02 -6.23
N ALA A 15 -5.24 -9.21 -6.42
CA ALA A 15 -5.08 -7.92 -5.72
C ALA A 15 -4.28 -6.93 -6.56
N TRP A 16 -4.46 -5.63 -6.25
CA TRP A 16 -3.50 -4.60 -6.61
C TRP A 16 -2.68 -4.23 -5.40
N VAL A 17 -1.36 -4.29 -5.54
CA VAL A 17 -0.44 -4.01 -4.44
C VAL A 17 0.20 -2.64 -4.65
N ILE A 18 0.06 -1.77 -3.65
CA ILE A 18 0.75 -0.48 -3.58
C ILE A 18 2.05 -0.68 -2.83
N ASP A 19 3.15 -0.21 -3.41
CA ASP A 19 4.45 -0.22 -2.75
C ASP A 19 5.34 0.90 -3.30
N ASP A 20 6.53 1.10 -2.72
CA ASP A 20 7.53 2.00 -3.26
C ASP A 20 8.93 1.37 -3.25
N THR A 21 9.76 1.83 -4.18
CA THR A 21 11.15 1.36 -4.24
C THR A 21 12.11 2.51 -4.43
N GLY A 22 13.28 2.39 -3.79
CA GLY A 22 14.35 3.37 -3.87
C GLY A 22 15.31 3.12 -5.03
N PHE A 23 15.79 4.22 -5.60
CA PHE A 23 16.85 4.27 -6.62
C PHE A 23 18.01 5.07 -6.04
N PRO A 24 19.04 4.43 -5.49
CA PRO A 24 20.23 5.12 -4.98
C PRO A 24 20.84 6.03 -6.04
N LYS A 25 21.31 7.19 -5.65
CA LYS A 25 21.97 8.18 -6.53
C LYS A 25 23.14 8.83 -5.80
N ASP A 26 24.25 8.99 -6.49
CA ASP A 26 25.42 9.68 -5.96
C ASP A 26 25.26 11.21 -6.05
N GLY A 27 24.65 11.68 -7.15
CA GLY A 27 24.44 13.10 -7.43
C GLY A 27 23.15 13.67 -6.84
N LYS A 28 22.98 14.99 -6.96
CA LYS A 28 21.81 15.76 -6.47
C LYS A 28 20.89 16.25 -7.61
N ASP A 29 21.23 15.97 -8.85
CA ASP A 29 20.62 16.58 -10.03
C ASP A 29 19.54 15.72 -10.70
N SER A 30 19.30 14.50 -10.22
CA SER A 30 18.18 13.68 -10.73
C SER A 30 16.84 14.13 -10.13
N PRO A 31 15.73 14.11 -10.89
CA PRO A 31 14.44 14.61 -10.40
C PRO A 31 13.97 13.83 -9.16
N GLY A 32 13.57 14.53 -8.10
CA GLY A 32 13.09 13.92 -6.85
C GLY A 32 14.17 13.35 -5.94
N VAL A 33 15.47 13.50 -6.26
CA VAL A 33 16.54 13.03 -5.40
C VAL A 33 16.64 13.85 -4.12
N ALA A 34 16.75 13.17 -3.00
CA ALA A 34 16.97 13.76 -1.69
C ALA A 34 17.52 12.70 -0.71
N ARG A 35 18.03 13.16 0.44
CA ARG A 35 18.27 12.27 1.58
C ARG A 35 16.92 11.89 2.20
N GLN A 36 16.51 10.66 1.98
CA GLN A 36 15.23 10.12 2.44
C GLN A 36 15.34 8.65 2.80
N TYR A 37 14.41 8.14 3.61
CA TYR A 37 14.36 6.72 3.92
C TYR A 37 14.00 5.93 2.67
N SER A 38 14.74 4.86 2.43
CA SER A 38 14.46 3.89 1.37
C SER A 38 14.47 2.49 1.94
N GLY A 39 13.39 1.74 1.73
CA GLY A 39 13.32 0.32 2.08
C GLY A 39 14.41 -0.50 1.39
N THR A 40 14.78 -0.14 0.15
CA THR A 40 15.90 -0.77 -0.59
C THR A 40 17.24 -0.60 0.12
N LEU A 41 17.49 0.57 0.73
CA LEU A 41 18.72 0.85 1.46
C LEU A 41 18.65 0.41 2.94
N GLY A 42 17.46 0.15 3.47
CA GLY A 42 17.24 -0.10 4.88
C GLY A 42 17.56 1.10 5.81
N LYS A 43 17.86 2.26 5.23
CA LYS A 43 18.30 3.48 5.94
C LYS A 43 17.95 4.76 5.17
N VAL A 44 18.21 5.90 5.80
CA VAL A 44 18.18 7.20 5.13
C VAL A 44 19.41 7.34 4.24
N GLY A 45 19.19 7.51 2.93
CA GLY A 45 20.24 7.68 1.93
C GLY A 45 19.84 8.65 0.83
N ASN A 46 20.79 9.02 -0.03
CA ASN A 46 20.54 9.85 -1.19
C ASN A 46 19.90 8.99 -2.29
N CYS A 47 18.63 9.20 -2.56
CA CYS A 47 17.89 8.36 -3.51
C CYS A 47 16.68 9.09 -4.11
N GLN A 48 16.19 8.56 -5.22
CA GLN A 48 14.83 8.79 -5.73
C GLN A 48 13.92 7.71 -5.16
N ILE A 49 12.62 7.97 -5.08
CA ILE A 49 11.61 6.97 -4.72
C ILE A 49 10.55 6.91 -5.82
N GLY A 50 10.33 5.72 -6.35
CA GLY A 50 9.22 5.43 -7.24
C GLY A 50 8.09 4.74 -6.47
N VAL A 51 6.90 5.31 -6.49
CA VAL A 51 5.68 4.68 -5.99
C VAL A 51 5.03 3.91 -7.13
N SER A 52 4.58 2.70 -6.89
CA SER A 52 3.97 1.84 -7.91
C SER A 52 2.70 1.14 -7.44
N VAL A 53 1.89 0.76 -8.41
CA VAL A 53 0.74 -0.14 -8.25
C VAL A 53 0.98 -1.34 -9.15
N HIS A 54 0.88 -2.55 -8.61
CA HIS A 54 1.08 -3.80 -9.35
C HIS A 54 -0.19 -4.66 -9.35
N ALA A 55 -0.53 -5.26 -10.49
CA ALA A 55 -1.45 -6.38 -10.59
C ALA A 55 -0.75 -7.65 -10.08
N VAL A 56 -1.38 -8.40 -9.17
CA VAL A 56 -0.72 -9.51 -8.46
C VAL A 56 -1.64 -10.72 -8.30
N THR A 57 -1.09 -11.90 -8.60
CA THR A 57 -1.57 -13.22 -8.17
C THR A 57 -0.47 -13.92 -7.36
N ASP A 58 -0.70 -15.15 -6.93
CA ASP A 58 0.35 -15.94 -6.25
C ASP A 58 1.52 -16.31 -7.19
N THR A 59 1.26 -16.40 -8.50
CA THR A 59 2.21 -16.91 -9.50
C THR A 59 2.76 -15.84 -10.42
N ALA A 60 2.05 -14.74 -10.62
CA ALA A 60 2.40 -13.69 -11.56
C ALA A 60 2.09 -12.30 -11.02
N SER A 61 2.84 -11.31 -11.46
CA SER A 61 2.62 -9.90 -11.14
C SER A 61 3.21 -9.01 -12.22
N CYS A 62 2.70 -7.77 -12.31
CA CYS A 62 3.24 -6.76 -13.22
C CYS A 62 2.88 -5.36 -12.73
N PRO A 63 3.79 -4.37 -12.86
CA PRO A 63 3.46 -2.97 -12.61
C PRO A 63 2.35 -2.47 -13.55
N LEU A 64 1.33 -1.81 -12.97
CA LEU A 64 0.26 -1.13 -13.70
C LEU A 64 0.52 0.35 -13.87
N ASN A 65 1.09 0.98 -12.85
CA ASN A 65 1.35 2.42 -12.82
C ASN A 65 2.53 2.79 -11.94
N TRP A 66 3.18 3.92 -12.27
CA TRP A 66 4.32 4.47 -11.57
C TRP A 66 4.19 5.97 -11.37
N ARG A 67 4.66 6.47 -10.22
CA ARG A 67 4.87 7.89 -9.95
C ARG A 67 6.22 8.11 -9.30
N LEU A 68 6.98 9.08 -9.81
CA LEU A 68 8.19 9.53 -9.15
C LEU A 68 7.83 10.48 -7.99
N TYR A 69 8.22 10.14 -6.79
CA TYR A 69 7.98 10.96 -5.60
C TYR A 69 8.87 12.22 -5.62
N LEU A 70 8.24 13.37 -5.46
CA LEU A 70 8.92 14.64 -5.25
C LEU A 70 8.89 15.00 -3.77
N PRO A 71 10.03 14.95 -3.04
CA PRO A 71 10.13 15.43 -1.67
C PRO A 71 9.77 16.91 -1.55
N ALA A 72 9.38 17.36 -0.35
CA ALA A 72 9.05 18.78 -0.09
C ALA A 72 10.15 19.76 -0.54
N SER A 73 11.42 19.35 -0.45
CA SER A 73 12.57 20.12 -0.95
C SER A 73 12.59 20.37 -2.46
N TRP A 74 11.73 19.70 -3.23
CA TRP A 74 11.53 19.90 -4.67
C TRP A 74 10.32 20.76 -5.01
N ASP A 75 9.62 21.29 -4.01
CA ASP A 75 8.43 22.11 -4.18
C ASP A 75 8.65 23.49 -3.57
N ALA A 76 8.71 24.52 -4.42
CA ALA A 76 8.89 25.90 -3.97
C ALA A 76 7.79 26.36 -2.99
N GLY A 77 6.57 25.82 -3.12
CA GLY A 77 5.45 26.11 -2.21
C GLY A 77 5.60 25.48 -0.82
N GLN A 78 6.55 24.57 -0.63
CA GLN A 78 6.88 23.92 0.64
C GLN A 78 8.24 24.40 1.21
N ALA A 79 8.90 25.33 0.53
CA ALA A 79 10.22 25.82 0.92
C ALA A 79 10.14 26.66 2.20
N ALA A 80 11.17 26.54 3.04
CA ALA A 80 11.24 27.28 4.31
C ALA A 80 11.50 28.79 4.11
N ASP A 81 12.15 29.17 3.01
CA ASP A 81 12.53 30.55 2.70
C ASP A 81 12.63 30.75 1.16
N PRO A 82 12.72 32.03 0.69
CA PRO A 82 12.82 32.36 -0.74
C PRO A 82 14.07 31.77 -1.43
N HIS A 83 15.18 31.59 -0.73
CA HIS A 83 16.39 31.01 -1.29
C HIS A 83 16.20 29.52 -1.61
N ALA A 84 15.63 28.77 -0.67
CA ALA A 84 15.27 27.35 -0.86
C ALA A 84 14.24 27.20 -1.99
N ALA A 85 13.24 28.11 -2.09
CA ALA A 85 12.28 28.15 -3.17
C ALA A 85 12.96 28.33 -4.55
N GLY A 86 13.89 29.29 -4.64
CA GLY A 86 14.68 29.54 -5.85
C GLY A 86 15.51 28.30 -6.25
N GLN A 87 16.19 27.67 -5.30
CA GLN A 87 16.95 26.44 -5.55
C GLN A 87 16.05 25.28 -6.07
N ALA A 88 14.87 25.11 -5.47
CA ALA A 88 13.90 24.14 -5.94
C ALA A 88 13.48 24.43 -7.40
N GLY A 89 13.20 25.67 -7.74
CA GLY A 89 12.85 26.12 -9.09
C GLY A 89 13.95 25.80 -10.11
N VAL A 90 15.22 26.12 -9.82
CA VAL A 90 16.36 25.83 -10.68
C VAL A 90 16.51 24.31 -10.93
N ARG A 91 16.41 23.50 -9.88
CA ARG A 91 16.51 22.03 -10.02
C ARG A 91 15.36 21.45 -10.86
N ARG A 92 14.13 21.95 -10.64
CA ARG A 92 12.95 21.51 -11.42
C ARG A 92 13.10 21.82 -12.90
N ALA A 93 13.55 23.06 -13.22
CA ALA A 93 13.79 23.47 -14.60
C ALA A 93 14.85 22.59 -15.29
N ARG A 94 16.00 22.34 -14.61
CA ARG A 94 17.04 21.45 -15.15
C ARG A 94 16.55 20.04 -15.43
N CYS A 95 15.67 19.52 -14.60
CA CYS A 95 15.10 18.18 -14.75
C CYS A 95 13.86 18.14 -15.64
N ALA A 96 13.41 19.27 -16.17
CA ALA A 96 12.15 19.42 -16.92
C ALA A 96 10.95 18.80 -16.14
N VAL A 97 10.87 19.07 -14.83
CA VAL A 97 9.73 18.67 -14.00
C VAL A 97 8.55 19.57 -14.37
N PRO A 98 7.39 19.02 -14.78
CA PRO A 98 6.22 19.83 -15.14
C PRO A 98 5.77 20.75 -14.00
N ASP A 99 5.28 21.95 -14.33
CA ASP A 99 4.85 22.94 -13.34
C ASP A 99 3.69 22.45 -12.46
N GLY A 100 2.82 21.62 -13.00
CA GLY A 100 1.71 21.00 -12.27
C GLY A 100 2.11 19.92 -11.26
N GLU A 101 3.33 19.37 -11.39
CA GLU A 101 3.81 18.38 -10.44
C GLU A 101 4.29 19.07 -9.15
N ARG A 102 3.71 18.67 -8.01
CA ARG A 102 3.99 19.23 -6.69
C ARG A 102 4.34 18.12 -5.70
N HIS A 103 4.86 18.51 -4.55
CA HIS A 103 4.99 17.58 -3.44
C HIS A 103 3.62 17.05 -3.00
N ARG A 104 3.48 15.75 -2.97
CA ARG A 104 2.30 15.03 -2.45
C ARG A 104 2.77 13.87 -1.58
N PRO A 105 2.11 13.61 -0.45
CA PRO A 105 2.39 12.40 0.32
C PRO A 105 2.22 11.14 -0.53
N LYS A 106 3.03 10.13 -0.32
CA LYS A 106 3.00 8.88 -1.11
C LYS A 106 1.61 8.22 -1.13
N TRP A 107 0.88 8.25 -0.01
CA TRP A 107 -0.48 7.72 0.06
C TRP A 107 -1.45 8.44 -0.90
N GLN A 108 -1.30 9.75 -1.06
CA GLN A 108 -2.12 10.52 -2.00
C GLN A 108 -1.78 10.16 -3.44
N MET A 109 -0.49 10.03 -3.77
CA MET A 109 -0.04 9.55 -5.08
C MET A 109 -0.60 8.16 -5.40
N ALA A 110 -0.66 7.27 -4.39
CA ALA A 110 -1.28 5.95 -4.56
C ALA A 110 -2.76 6.04 -4.90
N VAL A 111 -3.53 6.89 -4.21
CA VAL A 111 -4.94 7.13 -4.51
C VAL A 111 -5.13 7.69 -5.93
N GLU A 112 -4.33 8.68 -6.33
CA GLU A 112 -4.36 9.27 -7.68
C GLU A 112 -4.04 8.24 -8.77
N MET A 113 -3.10 7.31 -8.52
CA MET A 113 -2.82 6.20 -9.44
C MET A 113 -4.00 5.22 -9.56
N LEU A 114 -4.68 4.93 -8.46
CA LEU A 114 -5.88 4.09 -8.49
C LEU A 114 -7.02 4.78 -9.26
N ASP A 115 -7.23 6.09 -9.04
CA ASP A 115 -8.23 6.87 -9.77
C ASP A 115 -7.93 6.91 -11.27
N GLU A 116 -6.66 7.08 -11.64
CA GLU A 116 -6.21 7.05 -13.04
C GLU A 116 -6.45 5.68 -13.70
N LEU A 117 -6.09 4.58 -13.00
CA LEU A 117 -6.34 3.22 -13.50
C LEU A 117 -7.84 2.96 -13.66
N THR A 118 -8.66 3.43 -12.73
CA THR A 118 -10.13 3.36 -12.81
C THR A 118 -10.67 4.14 -14.01
N SER A 119 -10.10 5.32 -14.31
CA SER A 119 -10.47 6.10 -15.50
C SER A 119 -10.14 5.39 -16.82
N TRP A 120 -9.28 4.38 -16.79
CA TRP A 120 -8.95 3.52 -17.93
C TRP A 120 -9.86 2.29 -18.05
N GLY A 121 -10.84 2.15 -17.15
CA GLY A 121 -11.77 1.02 -17.11
C GLY A 121 -11.24 -0.18 -16.32
N LEU A 122 -10.20 0.01 -15.52
CA LEU A 122 -9.65 -1.03 -14.65
C LEU A 122 -10.18 -0.88 -13.22
N ALA A 123 -10.39 -2.00 -12.53
CA ALA A 123 -10.83 -1.99 -11.12
C ALA A 123 -10.01 -2.99 -10.30
N PRO A 124 -9.52 -2.60 -9.10
CA PRO A 124 -8.84 -3.54 -8.22
C PRO A 124 -9.83 -4.52 -7.59
N PRO A 125 -9.56 -5.83 -7.60
CA PRO A 125 -10.32 -6.76 -6.79
C PRO A 125 -10.21 -6.44 -5.30
N VAL A 126 -8.98 -6.22 -4.81
CA VAL A 126 -8.64 -5.79 -3.45
C VAL A 126 -7.35 -4.98 -3.51
N VAL A 127 -7.25 -3.91 -2.74
CA VAL A 127 -6.02 -3.12 -2.60
C VAL A 127 -5.21 -3.62 -1.41
N VAL A 128 -3.93 -3.88 -1.62
CA VAL A 128 -3.01 -4.35 -0.57
C VAL A 128 -1.83 -3.40 -0.45
N ALA A 129 -1.37 -3.14 0.76
CA ALA A 129 -0.15 -2.35 1.00
C ALA A 129 0.51 -2.73 2.34
N ASP A 130 1.75 -2.29 2.50
CA ASP A 130 2.51 -2.45 3.74
C ASP A 130 2.08 -1.46 4.85
N ALA A 131 2.74 -1.53 6.01
CA ALA A 131 2.44 -0.65 7.14
C ALA A 131 2.82 0.83 6.90
N GLY A 132 3.72 1.13 5.97
CA GLY A 132 4.04 2.50 5.57
C GLY A 132 2.82 3.21 4.99
N TYR A 133 2.01 2.48 4.25
CA TYR A 133 0.72 2.94 3.71
C TYR A 133 -0.45 2.62 4.64
N GLY A 134 -0.49 1.41 5.17
CA GLY A 134 -1.63 0.91 5.93
C GLY A 134 -1.87 1.63 7.27
N ASP A 135 -0.83 2.13 7.93
CA ASP A 135 -0.97 2.95 9.15
C ASP A 135 -1.67 4.29 8.87
N ASN A 136 -1.68 4.74 7.61
CA ASN A 136 -2.29 6.01 7.25
C ASN A 136 -3.82 5.90 7.18
N ALA A 137 -4.50 6.45 8.19
CA ALA A 137 -5.96 6.45 8.25
C ALA A 137 -6.61 7.20 7.05
N ARG A 138 -5.93 8.23 6.50
CA ARG A 138 -6.46 8.97 5.34
C ARG A 138 -6.51 8.10 4.09
N LEU A 139 -5.50 7.24 3.88
CA LEU A 139 -5.52 6.28 2.78
C LEU A 139 -6.70 5.31 2.93
N ARG A 140 -6.84 4.69 4.11
CA ARG A 140 -7.96 3.74 4.34
C ARG A 140 -9.33 4.39 4.15
N THR A 141 -9.48 5.64 4.61
CA THR A 141 -10.71 6.43 4.39
C THR A 141 -10.93 6.70 2.90
N ALA A 142 -9.92 7.16 2.18
CA ALA A 142 -10.02 7.45 0.74
C ALA A 142 -10.38 6.21 -0.09
N LEU A 143 -9.88 5.02 0.29
CA LEU A 143 -10.27 3.76 -0.34
C LEU A 143 -11.73 3.39 -0.04
N ALA A 144 -12.16 3.53 1.22
CA ALA A 144 -13.53 3.25 1.63
C ALA A 144 -14.54 4.18 0.93
N GLU A 145 -14.23 5.49 0.80
CA GLU A 145 -15.04 6.47 0.07
C GLU A 145 -15.23 6.13 -1.41
N ARG A 146 -14.26 5.41 -2.00
CA ARG A 146 -14.31 4.89 -3.38
C ARG A 146 -14.95 3.52 -3.50
N GLY A 147 -15.44 2.95 -2.38
CA GLY A 147 -15.96 1.58 -2.35
C GLY A 147 -14.91 0.49 -2.61
N LEU A 148 -13.62 0.82 -2.46
CA LEU A 148 -12.54 -0.12 -2.71
C LEU A 148 -12.29 -1.01 -1.49
N ALA A 149 -12.27 -2.32 -1.73
CA ALA A 149 -11.86 -3.30 -0.74
C ALA A 149 -10.35 -3.25 -0.51
N TYR A 150 -9.91 -3.47 0.73
CA TYR A 150 -8.49 -3.48 1.05
C TYR A 150 -8.09 -4.50 2.12
N VAL A 151 -6.83 -4.92 2.08
CA VAL A 151 -6.12 -5.61 3.17
C VAL A 151 -4.78 -4.90 3.37
N MET A 152 -4.66 -4.11 4.44
CA MET A 152 -3.50 -3.26 4.71
C MET A 152 -2.73 -3.76 5.91
N GLN A 153 -1.42 -3.99 5.77
CA GLN A 153 -0.58 -4.21 6.95
C GLN A 153 -0.57 -2.95 7.81
N VAL A 154 -0.66 -3.12 9.13
CA VAL A 154 -0.68 -2.02 10.11
C VAL A 154 0.13 -2.40 11.34
N LYS A 155 0.47 -1.40 12.16
CA LYS A 155 1.07 -1.62 13.48
C LYS A 155 0.02 -2.09 14.48
N GLY A 156 0.40 -2.96 15.40
CA GLY A 156 -0.47 -3.41 16.49
C GLY A 156 -0.96 -2.28 17.41
N ALA A 157 -0.30 -1.12 17.39
CA ALA A 157 -0.67 0.09 18.15
C ALA A 157 -1.88 0.86 17.58
N VAL A 158 -2.34 0.55 16.36
CA VAL A 158 -3.59 1.14 15.83
C VAL A 158 -4.73 0.82 16.79
N THR A 159 -5.55 1.83 17.11
CA THR A 159 -6.62 1.70 18.11
C THR A 159 -7.97 1.40 17.47
N ALA A 160 -8.77 0.61 18.17
CA ALA A 160 -10.12 0.23 17.76
C ALA A 160 -11.05 0.04 18.97
N HIS A 161 -12.34 0.10 18.72
CA HIS A 161 -13.37 -0.37 19.65
C HIS A 161 -13.76 -1.81 19.31
N GLY A 162 -14.26 -2.56 20.27
CA GLY A 162 -14.88 -3.86 20.02
C GLY A 162 -16.07 -3.74 19.06
N VAL A 163 -16.35 -4.79 18.30
CA VAL A 163 -17.40 -4.80 17.26
C VAL A 163 -18.79 -4.41 17.81
N GLY A 164 -19.08 -4.77 19.06
CA GLY A 164 -20.35 -4.45 19.75
C GLY A 164 -20.48 -3.00 20.22
N ALA A 165 -19.39 -2.22 20.19
CA ALA A 165 -19.44 -0.83 20.63
C ALA A 165 -20.38 0.00 19.73
N ARG A 166 -21.15 0.88 20.37
CA ARG A 166 -22.08 1.79 19.70
C ARG A 166 -21.82 3.22 20.13
N PRO A 167 -21.95 4.21 19.21
CA PRO A 167 -21.86 5.60 19.58
C PRO A 167 -23.05 6.01 20.42
N ALA A 168 -22.83 6.74 21.52
CA ALA A 168 -23.87 7.34 22.30
C ALA A 168 -24.35 8.63 21.64
N ARG A 169 -25.64 8.81 21.47
CA ARG A 169 -26.23 10.09 21.09
C ARG A 169 -26.01 11.08 22.23
N ILE A 170 -25.61 12.29 21.89
CA ILE A 170 -25.47 13.41 22.83
C ILE A 170 -26.73 14.25 22.68
N ALA A 171 -27.41 14.56 23.79
CA ALA A 171 -28.56 15.44 23.77
C ALA A 171 -28.13 16.82 23.21
N TYR A 172 -28.93 17.33 22.27
CA TYR A 172 -28.69 18.65 21.71
C TYR A 172 -29.17 19.72 22.67
N SER A 173 -28.31 20.65 23.05
CA SER A 173 -28.60 21.72 23.98
C SER A 173 -29.38 22.89 23.37
N GLY A 174 -29.65 22.86 22.06
CA GLY A 174 -30.31 23.96 21.33
C GLY A 174 -29.33 25.05 20.85
N LEU A 175 -28.04 24.97 21.19
CA LEU A 175 -27.04 25.95 20.84
C LEU A 175 -25.90 25.31 20.05
N GLY A 176 -25.50 25.94 18.92
CA GLY A 176 -24.40 25.49 18.07
C GLY A 176 -24.74 24.33 17.14
N PRO A 177 -23.75 23.69 16.49
CA PRO A 177 -23.95 22.53 15.61
C PRO A 177 -24.45 21.32 16.41
N HIS A 178 -25.27 20.47 15.77
CA HIS A 178 -25.68 19.21 16.35
C HIS A 178 -24.47 18.35 16.75
N PRO A 179 -24.39 17.84 18.01
CA PRO A 179 -23.26 17.04 18.44
C PRO A 179 -23.24 15.71 17.69
N LEU A 180 -22.04 15.35 17.19
CA LEU A 180 -21.83 14.05 16.58
C LEU A 180 -21.87 12.95 17.64
N PRO A 181 -22.42 11.76 17.32
CA PRO A 181 -22.38 10.61 18.22
C PRO A 181 -20.93 10.30 18.64
N ARG A 182 -20.73 9.97 19.91
CA ARG A 182 -19.41 9.67 20.48
C ARG A 182 -19.39 8.30 21.14
N TYR A 183 -18.30 7.55 20.89
CA TYR A 183 -18.05 6.34 21.66
C TYR A 183 -17.60 6.73 23.08
N ARG A 184 -18.29 6.21 24.10
CA ARG A 184 -17.96 6.48 25.51
C ARG A 184 -16.79 5.63 26.01
N THR A 185 -16.62 4.44 25.44
CA THR A 185 -15.51 3.56 25.79
C THR A 185 -14.22 4.05 25.11
N LYS A 186 -13.11 4.03 25.83
CA LYS A 186 -11.79 4.30 25.25
C LYS A 186 -11.43 3.18 24.28
N PRO A 187 -10.98 3.50 23.05
CA PRO A 187 -10.48 2.47 22.14
C PRO A 187 -9.16 1.90 22.69
N VAL A 188 -8.95 0.60 22.49
CA VAL A 188 -7.71 -0.09 22.82
C VAL A 188 -6.95 -0.49 21.54
N SER A 189 -5.67 -0.85 21.66
CA SER A 189 -4.86 -1.24 20.51
C SER A 189 -5.35 -2.55 19.90
N LEU A 190 -5.05 -2.76 18.59
CA LEU A 190 -5.31 -4.04 17.93
C LEU A 190 -4.58 -5.17 18.64
N ARG A 191 -3.37 -4.91 19.15
CA ARG A 191 -2.62 -5.85 19.96
C ARG A 191 -3.41 -6.30 21.19
N GLU A 192 -3.98 -5.35 21.95
CA GLU A 192 -4.80 -5.67 23.13
C GLU A 192 -6.05 -6.45 22.77
N HIS A 193 -6.75 -6.12 21.67
CA HIS A 193 -7.89 -6.90 21.18
C HIS A 193 -7.51 -8.36 20.90
N VAL A 194 -6.38 -8.59 20.22
CA VAL A 194 -5.92 -9.93 19.84
C VAL A 194 -5.45 -10.72 21.08
N LEU A 195 -4.72 -10.07 21.99
CA LEU A 195 -4.30 -10.70 23.25
C LEU A 195 -5.48 -11.08 24.13
N ALA A 196 -6.51 -10.23 24.20
CA ALA A 196 -7.74 -10.51 24.94
C ALA A 196 -8.54 -11.68 24.35
N ALA A 197 -8.51 -11.88 23.02
CA ALA A 197 -9.11 -13.06 22.40
C ALA A 197 -8.31 -14.35 22.69
N GLY A 198 -7.02 -14.21 22.93
CA GLY A 198 -6.12 -15.30 23.29
C GLY A 198 -5.80 -16.27 22.14
N ARG A 199 -4.88 -17.19 22.40
CA ARG A 199 -4.47 -18.21 21.40
C ARG A 199 -5.58 -19.20 21.06
N ALA A 200 -6.56 -19.39 21.91
CA ALA A 200 -7.70 -20.25 21.62
C ALA A 200 -8.53 -19.77 20.41
N ALA A 201 -8.46 -18.47 20.06
CA ALA A 201 -9.09 -17.90 18.89
C ALA A 201 -8.23 -18.04 17.60
N ALA A 202 -7.03 -18.59 17.70
CA ALA A 202 -6.14 -18.74 16.56
C ALA A 202 -6.52 -19.94 15.70
N VAL A 203 -6.40 -19.77 14.38
CA VAL A 203 -6.56 -20.83 13.39
C VAL A 203 -5.26 -21.02 12.63
N THR A 204 -4.88 -22.27 12.38
CA THR A 204 -3.70 -22.61 11.57
C THR A 204 -4.05 -22.54 10.11
N LEU A 205 -3.36 -21.71 9.34
CA LEU A 205 -3.64 -21.47 7.94
C LEU A 205 -2.35 -21.55 7.11
N THR A 206 -2.44 -22.25 5.97
CA THR A 206 -1.40 -22.27 4.93
C THR A 206 -1.79 -21.29 3.84
N TRP A 207 -0.93 -20.32 3.55
CA TRP A 207 -1.25 -19.28 2.55
C TRP A 207 -0.54 -19.46 1.22
N ARG A 208 0.46 -20.32 1.14
CA ARG A 208 1.21 -20.59 -0.09
C ARG A 208 1.96 -21.91 0.00
N ALA A 209 2.04 -22.63 -1.10
CA ALA A 209 3.02 -23.70 -1.28
C ALA A 209 4.41 -23.09 -1.54
N GLY A 210 5.42 -23.50 -0.80
CA GLY A 210 6.82 -23.13 -1.01
C GLY A 210 7.63 -24.32 -1.48
N SER A 211 8.86 -24.09 -1.94
CA SER A 211 9.79 -25.16 -2.38
C SER A 211 10.12 -26.18 -1.27
N ARG A 212 9.92 -25.83 -0.01
CA ARG A 212 10.17 -26.66 1.19
C ARG A 212 8.87 -27.07 1.90
N GLY A 213 7.71 -27.00 1.24
CA GLY A 213 6.41 -27.29 1.83
C GLY A 213 5.51 -26.06 1.98
N GLY A 214 4.33 -26.24 2.58
CA GLY A 214 3.37 -25.15 2.78
C GLY A 214 3.88 -24.11 3.78
N LEU A 215 3.76 -22.83 3.43
CA LEU A 215 3.98 -21.73 4.38
C LEU A 215 2.76 -21.58 5.28
N THR A 216 2.90 -22.00 6.53
CA THR A 216 1.82 -22.14 7.52
C THR A 216 2.15 -21.32 8.76
N SER A 217 1.14 -20.75 9.40
CA SER A 217 1.24 -20.09 10.71
C SER A 217 -0.12 -20.04 11.39
N GLN A 218 -0.15 -19.61 12.64
CA GLN A 218 -1.40 -19.31 13.33
C GLN A 218 -1.81 -17.87 13.11
N PHE A 219 -3.13 -17.65 12.97
CA PHE A 219 -3.73 -16.34 12.77
C PHE A 219 -4.95 -16.18 13.66
N VAL A 220 -5.06 -15.02 14.29
CA VAL A 220 -6.28 -14.58 14.97
C VAL A 220 -6.98 -13.55 14.08
N ILE A 221 -8.26 -13.78 13.80
CA ILE A 221 -9.07 -12.90 12.95
C ILE A 221 -10.30 -12.46 13.75
N LEU A 222 -10.46 -11.16 13.94
CA LEU A 222 -11.57 -10.62 14.71
C LEU A 222 -12.16 -9.37 14.07
N PRO A 223 -13.49 -9.15 14.22
CA PRO A 223 -14.12 -7.91 13.83
C PRO A 223 -13.89 -6.81 14.88
N VAL A 224 -13.56 -5.60 14.42
CA VAL A 224 -13.35 -4.41 15.24
C VAL A 224 -13.94 -3.17 14.56
N ARG A 225 -14.01 -2.05 15.30
CA ARG A 225 -14.37 -0.74 14.77
C ARG A 225 -13.18 0.21 14.94
N VAL A 226 -12.44 0.44 13.86
CA VAL A 226 -11.19 1.22 13.91
C VAL A 226 -11.48 2.66 14.33
N ALA A 227 -10.78 3.13 15.38
CA ALA A 227 -10.88 4.49 15.87
C ALA A 227 -10.02 5.45 15.05
N GLY A 228 -10.38 6.74 15.03
CA GLY A 228 -9.61 7.77 14.32
C GLY A 228 -10.20 9.17 14.48
N ARG A 229 -9.45 10.20 14.10
CA ARG A 229 -9.88 11.60 14.23
C ARG A 229 -11.00 12.00 13.25
N ARG A 230 -11.05 11.39 12.07
CA ARG A 230 -12.07 11.63 11.03
C ARG A 230 -12.34 10.30 10.32
N PRO A 231 -12.97 9.34 11.04
CA PRO A 231 -13.31 8.08 10.44
C PRO A 231 -14.44 8.26 9.42
N HIS A 232 -14.43 7.44 8.38
CA HIS A 232 -15.62 7.26 7.55
C HIS A 232 -16.70 6.60 8.43
N LEU A 233 -17.87 7.23 8.55
CA LEU A 233 -18.96 6.70 9.37
C LEU A 233 -19.96 5.95 8.49
N ALA A 234 -20.56 4.90 9.02
CA ALA A 234 -21.73 4.26 8.43
C ALA A 234 -22.95 5.19 8.52
N VAL A 235 -24.01 4.85 7.79
CA VAL A 235 -25.26 5.66 7.73
C VAL A 235 -25.87 5.89 9.12
N ASP A 236 -25.73 4.94 10.04
CA ASP A 236 -26.19 5.02 11.43
C ASP A 236 -25.28 5.85 12.35
N GLY A 237 -24.22 6.47 11.80
CA GLY A 237 -23.21 7.23 12.56
C GLY A 237 -22.20 6.35 13.30
N SER A 238 -22.25 5.03 13.13
CA SER A 238 -21.27 4.12 13.71
C SER A 238 -20.00 4.05 12.88
N LEU A 239 -18.87 3.69 13.53
CA LEU A 239 -17.65 3.31 12.82
C LEU A 239 -17.91 2.02 12.04
N PRO A 240 -17.44 1.92 10.78
CA PRO A 240 -17.59 0.70 10.00
C PRO A 240 -16.87 -0.47 10.69
N VAL A 241 -17.36 -1.67 10.45
CA VAL A 241 -16.69 -2.88 10.90
C VAL A 241 -15.52 -3.17 9.96
N SER A 242 -14.37 -3.43 10.55
CA SER A 242 -13.17 -3.91 9.87
C SER A 242 -12.75 -5.24 10.51
N GLN A 243 -12.02 -6.06 9.76
CA GLN A 243 -11.42 -7.27 10.30
C GLN A 243 -9.94 -7.03 10.60
N VAL A 244 -9.53 -7.36 11.83
CA VAL A 244 -8.12 -7.49 12.19
C VAL A 244 -7.68 -8.89 11.82
N ILE A 245 -6.54 -9.01 11.17
CA ILE A 245 -5.83 -10.26 10.91
C ILE A 245 -4.51 -10.14 11.65
N ALA A 246 -4.23 -11.00 12.62
CA ALA A 246 -3.00 -10.99 13.38
C ALA A 246 -2.27 -12.32 13.22
N GLN A 247 -1.04 -12.28 12.76
CA GLN A 247 -0.18 -13.47 12.70
C GLN A 247 0.46 -13.70 14.06
N TRP A 248 0.22 -14.86 14.64
CA TRP A 248 0.75 -15.27 15.92
C TRP A 248 1.41 -16.66 15.83
N PRO A 249 2.67 -16.73 15.38
CA PRO A 249 3.37 -17.99 15.21
C PRO A 249 3.49 -18.79 16.52
N ASP A 250 3.65 -20.10 16.39
CA ASP A 250 3.98 -20.94 17.54
C ASP A 250 5.28 -20.51 18.18
N GLY A 251 5.35 -20.57 19.51
CA GLY A 251 6.51 -20.14 20.29
C GLY A 251 6.62 -18.63 20.55
N GLU A 252 5.92 -17.78 19.81
CA GLU A 252 5.92 -16.34 20.05
C GLU A 252 4.98 -15.96 21.20
N ALA A 253 5.43 -15.11 22.11
CA ALA A 253 4.62 -14.65 23.23
C ALA A 253 3.43 -13.79 22.77
N GLU A 254 3.58 -13.09 21.63
CA GLU A 254 2.65 -12.11 21.10
C GLU A 254 2.56 -12.19 19.57
N PRO A 255 1.47 -11.66 18.97
CA PRO A 255 1.38 -11.55 17.53
C PRO A 255 2.48 -10.66 16.94
N VAL A 256 3.08 -11.10 15.84
CA VAL A 256 4.24 -10.43 15.21
C VAL A 256 3.85 -9.48 14.07
N LYS A 257 2.68 -9.67 13.44
CA LYS A 257 2.20 -8.83 12.34
C LYS A 257 0.69 -8.67 12.41
N TYR A 258 0.22 -7.50 11.94
CA TYR A 258 -1.20 -7.15 11.95
C TYR A 258 -1.60 -6.57 10.59
N TRP A 259 -2.83 -6.85 10.19
CA TRP A 259 -3.49 -6.24 9.02
C TRP A 259 -4.91 -5.82 9.38
N LEU A 260 -5.40 -4.82 8.66
CA LEU A 260 -6.80 -4.39 8.67
C LEU A 260 -7.42 -4.62 7.30
N SER A 261 -8.64 -5.14 7.29
CA SER A 261 -9.44 -5.33 6.10
C SER A 261 -10.83 -4.75 6.27
N ASN A 262 -11.37 -4.14 5.21
CA ASN A 262 -12.77 -3.73 5.11
C ASN A 262 -13.63 -4.74 4.32
N LEU A 263 -13.08 -5.90 3.98
CA LEU A 263 -13.85 -6.98 3.39
C LEU A 263 -14.95 -7.45 4.33
N PRO A 264 -16.07 -8.00 3.82
CA PRO A 264 -17.16 -8.50 4.65
C PRO A 264 -16.69 -9.48 5.75
N THR A 265 -17.36 -9.47 6.90
CA THR A 265 -16.99 -10.35 8.04
C THR A 265 -17.14 -11.83 7.74
N GLY A 266 -17.91 -12.20 6.71
CA GLY A 266 -18.04 -13.56 6.21
C GLY A 266 -16.92 -14.01 5.22
N THR A 267 -15.93 -13.14 4.93
CA THR A 267 -14.80 -13.53 4.05
C THR A 267 -14.03 -14.69 4.69
N PRO A 268 -13.77 -15.78 3.95
CA PRO A 268 -13.05 -16.93 4.48
C PRO A 268 -11.66 -16.56 5.04
N PRO A 269 -11.29 -17.05 6.24
CA PRO A 269 -9.99 -16.81 6.85
C PRO A 269 -8.79 -17.07 5.91
N ALA A 270 -8.85 -18.16 5.13
CA ALA A 270 -7.79 -18.49 4.18
C ALA A 270 -7.62 -17.40 3.10
N GLN A 271 -8.72 -16.84 2.59
CA GLN A 271 -8.68 -15.75 1.61
C GLN A 271 -8.09 -14.47 2.21
N LEU A 272 -8.49 -14.11 3.43
CA LEU A 272 -7.94 -12.94 4.14
C LEU A 272 -6.44 -13.06 4.34
N VAL A 273 -5.96 -14.23 4.76
CA VAL A 273 -4.54 -14.49 4.99
C VAL A 273 -3.76 -14.54 3.68
N ALA A 274 -4.29 -15.14 2.63
CA ALA A 274 -3.67 -15.13 1.30
C ALA A 274 -3.45 -13.68 0.83
N LEU A 275 -4.47 -12.82 0.92
CA LEU A 275 -4.38 -11.39 0.58
C LEU A 275 -3.40 -10.63 1.49
N ALA A 276 -3.42 -10.88 2.81
CA ALA A 276 -2.49 -10.27 3.76
C ALA A 276 -1.02 -10.61 3.46
N LYS A 277 -0.79 -11.76 2.85
CA LYS A 277 0.56 -12.26 2.52
C LYS A 277 1.00 -12.02 1.09
N ILE A 278 0.10 -11.65 0.17
CA ILE A 278 0.40 -11.58 -1.28
C ILE A 278 1.49 -10.55 -1.63
N ARG A 279 1.74 -9.55 -0.77
CA ARG A 279 2.73 -8.50 -0.99
C ARG A 279 4.17 -9.02 -1.22
N TRP A 280 4.51 -10.22 -0.72
CA TRP A 280 5.82 -10.82 -0.98
C TRP A 280 6.19 -10.84 -2.47
N ARG A 281 5.18 -10.92 -3.34
CA ARG A 281 5.37 -10.97 -4.79
C ARG A 281 6.02 -9.69 -5.32
N ILE A 282 5.72 -8.54 -4.73
CA ILE A 282 6.32 -7.26 -5.14
C ILE A 282 7.83 -7.22 -4.85
N GLU A 283 8.28 -7.84 -3.76
CA GLU A 283 9.71 -7.93 -3.45
C GLU A 283 10.45 -8.76 -4.53
N HIS A 284 9.79 -9.79 -5.05
CA HIS A 284 10.28 -10.56 -6.18
C HIS A 284 10.31 -9.71 -7.46
N ASP A 285 9.22 -8.99 -7.76
CA ASP A 285 9.15 -8.10 -8.92
C ASP A 285 10.26 -7.05 -8.91
N TYR A 286 10.45 -6.35 -7.79
CA TYR A 286 11.51 -5.35 -7.71
C TYR A 286 12.90 -5.94 -7.92
N ARG A 287 13.13 -7.15 -7.47
CA ARG A 287 14.39 -7.86 -7.73
C ARG A 287 14.54 -8.12 -9.23
N GLU A 288 13.55 -8.71 -9.89
CA GLU A 288 13.59 -8.96 -11.34
C GLU A 288 13.73 -7.67 -12.14
N LEU A 289 12.91 -6.66 -11.84
CA LEU A 289 12.95 -5.36 -12.51
C LEU A 289 14.32 -4.69 -12.39
N LYS A 290 14.96 -4.74 -11.20
CA LYS A 290 16.27 -4.12 -10.97
C LYS A 290 17.42 -4.96 -11.54
N THR A 291 17.55 -6.21 -11.11
CA THR A 291 18.72 -7.04 -11.47
C THR A 291 18.63 -7.61 -12.89
N GLY A 292 17.42 -7.96 -13.35
CA GLY A 292 17.23 -8.57 -14.67
C GLY A 292 16.95 -7.56 -15.79
N LEU A 293 16.24 -6.48 -15.49
CA LEU A 293 15.72 -5.55 -16.49
C LEU A 293 16.26 -4.11 -16.33
N GLY A 294 17.17 -3.88 -15.38
CA GLY A 294 17.88 -2.61 -15.22
C GLY A 294 17.02 -1.43 -14.76
N LEU A 295 15.97 -1.68 -13.96
CA LEU A 295 15.09 -0.63 -13.44
C LEU A 295 15.85 0.49 -12.71
N ASP A 296 16.92 0.17 -12.01
CA ASP A 296 17.77 1.11 -11.25
C ASP A 296 18.98 1.64 -12.05
N HIS A 297 19.15 1.22 -13.30
CA HIS A 297 20.25 1.67 -14.18
C HIS A 297 19.98 3.01 -14.88
N PHE A 298 18.87 3.68 -14.59
CA PHE A 298 18.57 4.98 -15.19
C PHE A 298 19.48 6.08 -14.65
N GLU A 299 20.45 6.53 -15.46
CA GLU A 299 21.37 7.62 -15.15
C GLU A 299 20.90 9.00 -15.65
N GLY A 300 19.78 9.04 -16.35
CA GLY A 300 19.21 10.26 -16.89
C GLY A 300 18.73 11.23 -15.79
N ARG A 301 18.72 12.54 -16.15
CA ARG A 301 18.37 13.64 -15.22
C ARG A 301 17.05 14.31 -15.55
N SER A 302 16.23 13.74 -16.45
CA SER A 302 14.94 14.34 -16.82
C SER A 302 13.77 13.58 -16.24
N TRP A 303 12.73 14.31 -15.82
CA TRP A 303 11.45 13.78 -15.37
C TRP A 303 10.82 12.82 -16.39
N ARG A 304 10.74 13.27 -17.64
CA ARG A 304 10.17 12.47 -18.72
C ARG A 304 11.02 11.21 -19.01
N GLY A 305 12.34 11.33 -18.91
CA GLY A 305 13.26 10.20 -19.09
C GLY A 305 13.02 9.10 -18.06
N TRP A 306 12.85 9.47 -16.78
CA TRP A 306 12.55 8.51 -15.73
C TRP A 306 11.22 7.74 -16.00
N HIS A 307 10.15 8.47 -16.34
CA HIS A 307 8.87 7.83 -16.63
C HIS A 307 8.91 6.92 -17.87
N ARG A 308 9.64 7.31 -18.91
CA ARG A 308 9.87 6.45 -20.09
C ARG A 308 10.63 5.18 -19.71
N HIS A 309 11.69 5.32 -18.90
CA HIS A 309 12.51 4.20 -18.47
C HIS A 309 11.68 3.17 -17.69
N VAL A 310 10.97 3.58 -16.64
CA VAL A 310 10.14 2.65 -15.85
C VAL A 310 9.03 2.01 -16.68
N THR A 311 8.49 2.73 -17.67
CA THR A 311 7.47 2.19 -18.59
C THR A 311 8.07 1.10 -19.50
N LEU A 312 9.26 1.32 -20.05
CA LEU A 312 9.92 0.32 -20.90
C LEU A 312 10.34 -0.92 -20.12
N VAL A 313 10.86 -0.74 -18.91
CA VAL A 313 11.19 -1.85 -18.00
C VAL A 313 9.92 -2.63 -17.62
N SER A 314 8.81 -1.95 -17.34
CA SER A 314 7.53 -2.63 -17.07
C SER A 314 6.99 -3.40 -18.29
N ALA A 315 7.20 -2.88 -19.51
CA ALA A 315 6.83 -3.57 -20.74
C ALA A 315 7.66 -4.85 -20.95
N ALA A 316 8.97 -4.78 -20.73
CA ALA A 316 9.85 -5.93 -20.79
C ALA A 316 9.48 -6.99 -19.73
N HIS A 317 9.16 -6.56 -18.50
CA HIS A 317 8.71 -7.44 -17.43
C HIS A 317 7.39 -8.15 -17.79
N LEU A 318 6.41 -7.42 -18.35
CA LEU A 318 5.16 -8.01 -18.80
C LEU A 318 5.40 -9.06 -19.89
N PHE A 319 6.23 -8.75 -20.88
CA PHE A 319 6.60 -9.70 -21.94
C PHE A 319 7.21 -10.99 -21.38
N CYS A 320 8.17 -10.89 -20.46
CA CYS A 320 8.75 -12.04 -19.79
C CYS A 320 7.69 -12.84 -18.99
N THR A 321 6.76 -12.14 -18.34
CA THR A 321 5.69 -12.74 -17.58
C THR A 321 4.70 -13.49 -18.48
N GLU A 322 4.32 -12.91 -19.62
CA GLU A 322 3.49 -13.58 -20.64
C GLU A 322 4.13 -14.87 -21.14
N LEU A 323 5.42 -14.83 -21.47
CA LEU A 323 6.17 -16.02 -21.90
C LEU A 323 6.18 -17.12 -20.84
N ARG A 324 6.36 -16.78 -19.57
CA ARG A 324 6.32 -17.73 -18.44
C ARG A 324 4.93 -18.37 -18.30
N LEU A 325 3.88 -17.57 -18.40
CA LEU A 325 2.50 -18.07 -18.27
C LEU A 325 2.06 -18.93 -19.45
N SER A 326 2.59 -18.66 -20.66
CA SER A 326 2.30 -19.46 -21.87
C SER A 326 3.13 -20.74 -21.98
N SER A 327 4.18 -20.92 -21.18
CA SER A 327 5.09 -22.07 -21.25
C SER A 327 4.82 -23.08 -20.12
N PRO A 328 4.22 -24.25 -20.39
CA PRO A 328 3.85 -25.24 -19.34
C PRO A 328 5.04 -25.78 -18.53
N LYS A 329 6.27 -25.62 -19.00
CA LYS A 329 7.51 -26.09 -18.34
C LYS A 329 8.03 -25.19 -17.20
N ALA A 330 7.44 -24.00 -16.99
CA ALA A 330 7.94 -23.05 -16.00
C ALA A 330 7.36 -23.22 -14.58
N VAL A 331 6.42 -24.11 -14.37
CA VAL A 331 5.72 -24.32 -13.08
C VAL A 331 6.48 -25.27 -12.14
N GLY A 332 7.53 -25.93 -12.61
CA GLY A 332 8.27 -26.96 -11.85
C GLY A 332 9.68 -26.60 -11.39
N ALA A 333 10.17 -25.36 -11.65
CA ALA A 333 11.51 -24.94 -11.29
C ALA A 333 11.49 -23.57 -10.59
N ALA A 334 11.14 -23.57 -9.31
CA ALA A 334 11.40 -22.47 -8.39
C ALA A 334 11.59 -23.02 -6.97
#